data_6876f86d82e04522fa214e2c8c144291
#
_entry.id   6876f86d82e04522fa214e2c8c144291
#
_cell.length_a   1.000
_cell.length_b   1.000
_cell.length_c   1.000
_cell.angle_alpha   90.00
_cell.angle_beta   90.00
_cell.angle_gamma   90.00
#
_symmetry.space_group_name_H-M   'P 1'
#
loop_
_entity.id
_entity.type
_entity.pdbx_description
1 polymer ?
#
loop_
_entity_poly.entity_id
_entity_poly.type
_entity_poly.pdbx_seq_one_letter_code
_entity_poly.pdbx_strand_id
1 'polypeptide(L)'
;MNRINKVLETKKNILSIYFTAGYPNLDDTEKIIHELSKSNVDMIEIGLPFSDPLADGPTIQKSSTIALKNGMNTENLFVQLKNIRNKTNIPLIIMGYFNPILQFGVEKFCKSCNEVGIDLSLIHI
;
A
#
# COMPACT_ATOMS: atom_id res chain seq x y z
N MET A 1 13.10 13.25 9.10
CA MET A 1 12.26 13.71 7.97
C MET A 1 11.64 12.51 7.28
N ASN A 2 10.37 12.58 7.04
CA ASN A 2 9.61 11.55 6.33
C ASN A 2 10.08 11.48 4.87
N ARG A 3 10.06 10.28 4.26
CA ARG A 3 10.50 10.06 2.87
C ARG A 3 9.68 10.86 1.85
N ILE A 4 8.39 11.06 2.12
CA ILE A 4 7.51 11.87 1.26
C ILE A 4 7.98 13.32 1.25
N ASN A 5 8.24 13.91 2.41
CA ASN A 5 8.72 15.28 2.51
C ASN A 5 10.02 15.48 1.72
N LYS A 6 10.94 14.52 1.85
CA LYS A 6 12.21 14.56 1.11
C LYS A 6 12.00 14.59 -0.40
N VAL A 7 11.08 13.76 -0.91
CA VAL A 7 10.76 13.72 -2.36
C VAL A 7 10.14 15.05 -2.78
N LEU A 8 9.18 15.58 -2.03
CA LEU A 8 8.50 16.85 -2.34
C LEU A 8 9.46 18.05 -2.35
N GLU A 9 10.48 18.03 -1.52
CA GLU A 9 11.47 19.11 -1.46
C GLU A 9 12.51 19.03 -2.59
N THR A 10 12.83 17.82 -3.05
CA THR A 10 13.95 17.61 -3.98
C THR A 10 13.53 17.41 -5.43
N LYS A 11 12.24 17.16 -5.71
CA LYS A 11 11.74 16.89 -7.06
C LYS A 11 10.55 17.78 -7.42
N LYS A 12 10.46 18.15 -8.70
CA LYS A 12 9.36 18.98 -9.22
C LYS A 12 8.24 18.16 -9.85
N ASN A 13 8.59 17.15 -10.63
CA ASN A 13 7.62 16.28 -11.30
C ASN A 13 7.63 14.93 -10.61
N ILE A 14 6.58 14.67 -9.85
CA ILE A 14 6.50 13.47 -8.99
C ILE A 14 5.49 12.51 -9.59
N LEU A 15 5.92 11.26 -9.78
CA LEU A 15 5.06 10.17 -10.22
C LEU A 15 4.79 9.22 -9.04
N SER A 16 3.51 9.11 -8.67
CA SER A 16 3.03 8.12 -7.71
C SER A 16 2.22 7.05 -8.45
N ILE A 17 2.52 5.78 -8.20
CA ILE A 17 1.83 4.66 -8.84
C ILE A 17 1.06 3.86 -7.80
N TYR A 18 -0.22 3.61 -8.07
CA TYR A 18 -1.10 2.77 -7.27
C TYR A 18 -1.11 1.34 -7.78
N PHE A 19 -1.14 0.37 -6.87
CA PHE A 19 -1.46 -1.02 -7.19
C PHE A 19 -2.26 -1.65 -6.05
N THR A 20 -3.00 -2.72 -6.35
CA THR A 20 -3.76 -3.47 -5.36
C THR A 20 -2.91 -4.58 -4.76
N ALA A 21 -2.71 -4.58 -3.44
CA ALA A 21 -1.99 -5.64 -2.74
C ALA A 21 -2.71 -6.97 -2.89
N GLY A 22 -1.96 -8.03 -3.20
CA GLY A 22 -2.50 -9.38 -3.38
C GLY A 22 -3.09 -9.63 -4.78
N TYR A 23 -2.84 -8.74 -5.73
CA TYR A 23 -3.29 -8.85 -7.12
C TYR A 23 -2.08 -8.77 -8.06
N PRO A 24 -1.99 -9.55 -9.14
CA PRO A 24 -2.93 -10.62 -9.53
C PRO A 24 -2.85 -11.87 -8.65
N ASN A 25 -1.72 -12.11 -7.97
CA ASN A 25 -1.54 -13.22 -7.04
C ASN A 25 -1.22 -12.70 -5.65
N LEU A 26 -1.51 -13.50 -4.62
CA LEU A 26 -1.31 -13.11 -3.23
C LEU A 26 0.13 -12.64 -2.94
N ASP A 27 1.11 -13.34 -3.49
CA ASP A 27 2.54 -13.10 -3.21
C ASP A 27 3.20 -12.06 -4.13
N ASP A 28 2.43 -11.38 -4.97
CA ASP A 28 3.00 -10.42 -5.93
C ASP A 28 3.28 -9.03 -5.35
N THR A 29 2.76 -8.73 -4.17
CA THR A 29 2.88 -7.39 -3.55
C THR A 29 4.33 -6.91 -3.48
N GLU A 30 5.21 -7.70 -2.92
CA GLU A 30 6.62 -7.33 -2.75
C GLU A 30 7.35 -7.24 -4.08
N LYS A 31 7.04 -8.12 -5.03
CA LYS A 31 7.61 -8.10 -6.38
C LYS A 31 7.24 -6.82 -7.13
N ILE A 32 5.98 -6.40 -7.03
CA ILE A 32 5.49 -5.17 -7.65
C ILE A 32 6.20 -3.96 -7.07
N ILE A 33 6.31 -3.86 -5.76
CA ILE A 33 7.05 -2.77 -5.10
C ILE A 33 8.50 -2.73 -5.58
N HIS A 34 9.15 -3.88 -5.66
CA HIS A 34 10.54 -3.96 -6.11
C HIS A 34 10.69 -3.48 -7.55
N GLU A 35 9.85 -3.92 -8.47
CA GLU A 35 9.90 -3.51 -9.87
C GLU A 35 9.60 -2.02 -10.04
N LEU A 36 8.59 -1.50 -9.35
CA LEU A 36 8.27 -0.07 -9.37
C LEU A 36 9.43 0.78 -8.83
N SER A 37 10.09 0.32 -7.77
CA SER A 37 11.24 1.01 -7.17
C SER A 37 12.40 1.20 -8.15
N LYS A 38 12.54 0.32 -9.13
CA LYS A 38 13.58 0.37 -10.16
C LYS A 38 13.18 1.18 -11.40
N SER A 39 11.95 1.68 -11.47
CA SER A 39 11.35 2.21 -12.70
C SER A 39 11.14 3.73 -12.69
N ASN A 40 11.96 4.50 -11.97
CA ASN A 40 11.86 5.96 -11.87
C ASN A 40 10.52 6.46 -11.29
N VAL A 41 9.85 5.63 -10.50
CA VAL A 41 8.67 6.01 -9.74
C VAL A 41 9.12 6.70 -8.45
N ASP A 42 8.42 7.75 -8.05
CA ASP A 42 8.80 8.54 -6.88
C ASP A 42 8.09 8.11 -5.60
N MET A 43 6.88 7.60 -5.72
CA MET A 43 6.08 7.10 -4.61
C MET A 43 5.26 5.90 -5.06
N ILE A 44 4.89 5.03 -4.11
CA ILE A 44 4.01 3.89 -4.38
C ILE A 44 2.84 3.95 -3.40
N GLU A 45 1.63 3.83 -3.95
CA GLU A 45 0.39 3.71 -3.19
C GLU A 45 -0.06 2.26 -3.21
N ILE A 46 -0.05 1.62 -2.04
CA ILE A 46 -0.43 0.23 -1.85
C ILE A 46 -1.91 0.18 -1.49
N GLY A 47 -2.75 -0.32 -2.39
CA GLY A 47 -4.17 -0.47 -2.17
C GLY A 47 -4.48 -1.65 -1.27
N LEU A 48 -5.05 -1.40 -0.09
CA LEU A 48 -5.58 -2.43 0.79
C LEU A 48 -6.96 -2.84 0.29
N PRO A 49 -7.17 -4.09 -0.17
CA PRO A 49 -8.45 -4.49 -0.72
C PRO A 49 -9.56 -4.52 0.32
N PHE A 50 -10.76 -4.15 -0.10
CA PHE A 50 -11.96 -4.13 0.72
C PHE A 50 -13.14 -4.70 -0.06
N SER A 51 -14.07 -5.38 0.65
CA SER A 51 -15.24 -6.03 0.05
C SER A 51 -16.27 -5.04 -0.53
N ASP A 52 -16.34 -3.82 0.03
CA ASP A 52 -17.33 -2.81 -0.33
C ASP A 52 -16.67 -1.50 -0.79
N PRO A 53 -15.90 -1.52 -1.91
CA PRO A 53 -15.09 -0.38 -2.33
C PRO A 53 -15.93 0.65 -3.12
N LEU A 54 -16.86 1.31 -2.45
CA LEU A 54 -17.86 2.19 -3.06
C LEU A 54 -17.28 3.44 -3.76
N ALA A 55 -16.10 3.89 -3.30
CA ALA A 55 -15.42 5.04 -3.91
C ALA A 55 -14.59 4.68 -5.13
N ASP A 56 -14.38 3.39 -5.41
CA ASP A 56 -13.53 2.92 -6.49
C ASP A 56 -14.33 2.65 -7.77
N GLY A 57 -13.65 2.82 -8.90
CA GLY A 57 -14.20 2.43 -10.21
C GLY A 57 -14.09 0.92 -10.47
N PRO A 58 -14.61 0.45 -11.63
CA PRO A 58 -14.72 -0.99 -11.92
C PRO A 58 -13.39 -1.73 -11.92
N THR A 59 -12.33 -1.10 -12.39
CA THR A 59 -11.00 -1.72 -12.48
C THR A 59 -10.44 -2.03 -11.09
N ILE A 60 -10.49 -1.08 -10.18
CA ILE A 60 -10.00 -1.28 -8.81
C ILE A 60 -10.92 -2.21 -8.03
N GLN A 61 -12.24 -2.13 -8.23
CA GLN A 61 -13.19 -3.08 -7.63
C GLN A 61 -12.86 -4.52 -8.04
N LYS A 62 -12.57 -4.74 -9.31
CA LYS A 62 -12.22 -6.07 -9.84
C LYS A 62 -10.92 -6.58 -9.22
N SER A 63 -9.87 -5.77 -9.18
CA SER A 63 -8.59 -6.16 -8.58
C SER A 63 -8.73 -6.45 -7.08
N SER A 64 -9.52 -5.64 -6.36
CA SER A 64 -9.82 -5.88 -4.94
C SER A 64 -10.54 -7.21 -4.72
N THR A 65 -11.54 -7.51 -5.53
CA THR A 65 -12.28 -8.78 -5.45
C THR A 65 -11.35 -9.98 -5.64
N ILE A 66 -10.47 -9.91 -6.62
CA ILE A 66 -9.50 -10.97 -6.89
C ILE A 66 -8.49 -11.10 -5.74
N ALA A 67 -7.97 -9.97 -5.25
CA ALA A 67 -7.03 -9.96 -4.13
C ALA A 67 -7.63 -10.59 -2.86
N LEU A 68 -8.89 -10.27 -2.56
CA LEU A 68 -9.60 -10.88 -1.43
C LEU A 68 -9.77 -12.39 -1.60
N LYS A 69 -10.11 -12.85 -2.80
CA LYS A 69 -10.19 -14.30 -3.12
C LYS A 69 -8.84 -14.98 -2.94
N ASN A 70 -7.75 -14.28 -3.25
CA ASN A 70 -6.39 -14.79 -3.07
C ASN A 70 -5.99 -14.88 -1.59
N GLY A 71 -6.76 -14.28 -0.68
CA GLY A 71 -6.51 -14.30 0.75
C GLY A 71 -5.83 -13.06 1.31
N MET A 72 -5.76 -11.95 0.55
CA MET A 72 -5.20 -10.71 1.05
C MET A 72 -6.08 -10.10 2.15
N ASN A 73 -5.45 -9.65 3.22
CA ASN A 73 -6.06 -8.89 4.29
C ASN A 73 -4.98 -7.99 4.92
N THR A 74 -5.38 -7.18 5.89
CA THR A 74 -4.46 -6.23 6.55
C THR A 74 -3.29 -6.93 7.22
N GLU A 75 -3.54 -8.03 7.91
CA GLU A 75 -2.49 -8.81 8.58
C GLU A 75 -1.48 -9.37 7.58
N ASN A 76 -1.95 -9.99 6.51
CA ASN A 76 -1.08 -10.55 5.47
C ASN A 76 -0.27 -9.46 4.76
N LEU A 77 -0.84 -8.28 4.56
CA LEU A 77 -0.11 -7.16 4.00
C LEU A 77 1.10 -6.79 4.86
N PHE A 78 0.91 -6.64 6.17
CA PHE A 78 2.01 -6.32 7.07
C PHE A 78 3.06 -7.44 7.15
N VAL A 79 2.63 -8.70 7.08
CA VAL A 79 3.57 -9.83 7.00
C VAL A 79 4.43 -9.73 5.73
N GLN A 80 3.81 -9.43 4.59
CA GLN A 80 4.53 -9.28 3.32
C GLN A 80 5.46 -8.06 3.31
N LEU A 81 5.13 -7.00 4.04
CA LEU A 81 5.93 -5.77 4.09
C LEU A 81 7.02 -5.79 5.17
N LYS A 82 7.11 -6.84 5.96
CA LYS A 82 7.99 -6.90 7.14
C LYS A 82 9.43 -6.49 6.85
N ASN A 83 9.99 -6.91 5.74
CA ASN A 83 11.38 -6.65 5.36
C ASN A 83 11.52 -5.72 4.15
N ILE A 84 10.46 -4.99 3.81
CA ILE A 84 10.45 -4.19 2.57
C ILE A 84 11.54 -3.11 2.59
N ARG A 85 11.88 -2.56 3.75
CA ARG A 85 12.90 -1.50 3.86
C ARG A 85 14.33 -1.98 3.64
N ASN A 86 14.56 -3.29 3.65
CA ASN A 86 15.82 -3.87 3.22
C ASN A 86 15.98 -3.84 1.68
N LYS A 87 14.88 -3.65 0.95
CA LYS A 87 14.84 -3.72 -0.51
C LYS A 87 14.67 -2.38 -1.19
N THR A 88 14.02 -1.42 -0.53
CA THR A 88 13.76 -0.11 -1.12
C THR A 88 13.62 0.98 -0.06
N ASN A 89 13.98 2.20 -0.43
CA ASN A 89 13.76 3.40 0.39
C ASN A 89 12.72 4.34 -0.24
N ILE A 90 11.97 3.89 -1.24
CA ILE A 90 10.93 4.68 -1.89
C ILE A 90 9.79 4.97 -0.89
N PRO A 91 9.17 6.17 -0.92
CA PRO A 91 7.97 6.42 -0.12
C PRO A 91 6.86 5.42 -0.40
N LEU A 92 6.30 4.84 0.66
CA LEU A 92 5.21 3.87 0.59
C LEU A 92 4.00 4.41 1.34
N ILE A 93 2.86 4.39 0.66
CA ILE A 93 1.58 4.89 1.16
C ILE A 93 0.60 3.72 1.14
N ILE A 94 -0.09 3.47 2.24
CA ILE A 94 -1.22 2.54 2.24
C ILE A 94 -2.50 3.33 1.96
N MET A 95 -3.25 2.91 0.96
CA MET A 95 -4.53 3.52 0.61
C MET A 95 -5.66 2.50 0.81
N GLY A 96 -6.71 2.90 1.54
CA GLY A 96 -7.81 1.99 1.82
C GLY A 96 -8.99 2.66 2.50
N TYR A 97 -9.95 1.82 2.89
CA TYR A 97 -11.15 2.26 3.60
C TYR A 97 -10.93 2.14 5.11
N PHE A 98 -11.71 2.90 5.87
CA PHE A 98 -11.56 2.94 7.32
C PHE A 98 -11.96 1.62 8.00
N ASN A 99 -12.98 0.91 7.50
CA ASN A 99 -13.49 -0.30 8.13
C ASN A 99 -12.43 -1.40 8.34
N PRO A 100 -11.62 -1.78 7.37
CA PRO A 100 -10.54 -2.75 7.60
C PRO A 100 -9.55 -2.29 8.66
N ILE A 101 -9.24 -1.01 8.70
CA ILE A 101 -8.33 -0.42 9.68
C ILE A 101 -8.94 -0.46 11.08
N LEU A 102 -10.22 -0.11 11.19
CA LEU A 102 -10.96 -0.15 12.47
C LEU A 102 -11.02 -1.57 13.03
N GLN A 103 -11.31 -2.56 12.18
CA GLN A 103 -11.38 -3.98 12.58
C GLN A 103 -10.02 -4.53 12.99
N PHE A 104 -8.96 -4.13 12.31
CA PHE A 104 -7.58 -4.50 12.67
C PHE A 104 -7.15 -3.84 13.99
N GLY A 105 -7.68 -2.66 14.28
CA GLY A 105 -7.33 -1.81 15.41
C GLY A 105 -6.49 -0.62 14.97
N VAL A 106 -6.99 0.59 15.22
CA VAL A 106 -6.31 1.81 14.75
C VAL A 106 -4.90 1.94 15.32
N GLU A 107 -4.73 1.74 16.62
CA GLU A 107 -3.40 1.79 17.25
C GLU A 107 -2.47 0.70 16.71
N LYS A 108 -2.98 -0.52 16.59
CA LYS A 108 -2.24 -1.66 16.04
C LYS A 108 -1.83 -1.39 14.59
N PHE A 109 -2.72 -0.80 13.80
CA PHE A 109 -2.43 -0.41 12.42
C PHE A 109 -1.31 0.62 12.35
N CYS A 110 -1.39 1.68 13.13
CA CYS A 110 -0.35 2.73 13.17
C CYS A 110 1.00 2.17 13.62
N LYS A 111 0.99 1.31 14.63
CA LYS A 111 2.20 0.65 15.10
C LYS A 111 2.82 -0.24 14.02
N SER A 112 2.00 -1.04 13.36
CA SER A 112 2.45 -1.91 12.26
C SER A 112 3.00 -1.10 11.08
N CYS A 113 2.36 0.00 10.72
CA CYS A 113 2.86 0.93 9.70
C CYS A 113 4.25 1.45 10.06
N ASN A 114 4.43 1.87 11.30
CA ASN A 114 5.73 2.36 11.77
C ASN A 114 6.80 1.27 11.73
N GLU A 115 6.47 0.06 12.16
CA GLU A 115 7.40 -1.06 12.20
C GLU A 115 7.90 -1.47 10.81
N VAL A 116 7.03 -1.46 9.80
CA VAL A 116 7.42 -1.83 8.44
C VAL A 116 7.90 -0.64 7.60
N GLY A 117 7.77 0.59 8.11
CA GLY A 117 8.26 1.79 7.46
C GLY A 117 7.31 2.39 6.42
N ILE A 118 6.01 2.28 6.63
CA ILE A 118 5.01 3.00 5.83
C ILE A 118 5.05 4.49 6.19
N ASP A 119 5.01 5.36 5.21
CA ASP A 119 5.17 6.80 5.37
C ASP A 119 3.85 7.55 5.56
N LEU A 120 2.75 7.03 5.00
CA LEU A 120 1.45 7.69 5.03
C LEU A 120 0.34 6.66 4.83
N SER A 121 -0.82 6.91 5.41
CA SER A 121 -2.05 6.20 5.10
C SER A 121 -3.11 7.15 4.59
N LEU A 122 -3.64 6.89 3.39
CA LEU A 122 -4.77 7.59 2.81
C LEU A 122 -6.03 6.75 3.02
N ILE A 123 -7.04 7.35 3.64
CA ILE A 123 -8.25 6.63 4.07
C ILE A 123 -9.47 7.23 3.39
N HIS A 124 -10.26 6.39 2.72
CA HIS A 124 -11.60 6.73 2.26
C HIS A 124 -12.57 6.63 3.44
N ILE A 125 -13.28 7.71 3.69
CA ILE A 125 -14.25 7.80 4.77
C ILE A 125 -15.67 7.71 4.21
#